data_039c9c8c57f93bc7ae68c0f5974b2ed8
#
_entry.id   039c9c8c57f93bc7ae68c0f5974b2ed8
#
_cell.length_a   1.000
_cell.length_b   1.000
_cell.length_c   1.000
_cell.angle_alpha   90.00
_cell.angle_beta   90.00
_cell.angle_gamma   90.00
#
_symmetry.space_group_name_H-M   'P 1'
#
loop_
_entity.id
_entity.type
_entity.pdbx_description
1 polymer ?
#
loop_
_entity_poly.entity_id
_entity_poly.type
_entity_poly.pdbx_seq_one_letter_code
_entity_poly.pdbx_strand_id
1 'polypeptide(L)'
;MSINKDLTRTSQERDFTEVVDIIVQHRSKASRAVNEQSLLCAWYVGGYVSMKLKSEEWGSKVVAQLPEYIRSNRPDIKGFSTRNIYNMVMFYDEYSS
;
A
#
# COMPACT_ATOMS: atom_id res chain seq x y z
N MET A 1 -15.32 -20.59 10.93
CA MET A 1 -16.07 -20.17 9.78
C MET A 1 -15.42 -19.02 9.09
N SER A 2 -15.14 -19.22 7.85
CA SER A 2 -14.41 -18.22 7.07
C SER A 2 -15.21 -16.93 6.95
N ILE A 3 -16.52 -17.02 6.89
CA ILE A 3 -17.33 -15.83 6.73
C ILE A 3 -17.25 -14.93 7.94
N ASN A 4 -17.10 -15.52 9.13
CA ASN A 4 -16.97 -14.72 10.34
C ASN A 4 -15.66 -13.96 10.36
N LYS A 5 -14.64 -14.56 9.79
CA LYS A 5 -13.35 -13.93 9.72
C LYS A 5 -13.43 -12.62 8.94
N ASP A 6 -14.13 -12.64 7.82
CA ASP A 6 -14.30 -11.43 7.04
C ASP A 6 -15.12 -10.39 7.76
N LEU A 7 -16.14 -10.83 8.49
CA LEU A 7 -17.00 -9.90 9.19
C LEU A 7 -16.31 -9.21 10.35
N THR A 8 -15.30 -9.87 10.95
CA THR A 8 -14.59 -9.28 12.08
C THR A 8 -13.45 -8.38 11.63
N ARG A 9 -13.09 -8.42 10.35
CA ARG A 9 -12.02 -7.59 9.84
C ARG A 9 -12.54 -6.18 9.56
N THR A 10 -11.83 -5.18 10.04
CA THR A 10 -12.23 -3.80 9.82
C THR A 10 -12.00 -3.40 8.36
N SER A 11 -12.67 -2.33 7.95
CA SER A 11 -12.44 -1.77 6.62
C SER A 11 -11.00 -1.38 6.44
N GLN A 12 -10.39 -0.81 7.48
CA GLN A 12 -9.00 -0.39 7.42
C GLN A 12 -8.09 -1.59 7.20
N GLU A 13 -8.37 -2.71 7.88
CA GLU A 13 -7.54 -3.90 7.70
C GLU A 13 -7.66 -4.46 6.30
N ARG A 14 -8.88 -4.44 5.75
CA ARG A 14 -9.06 -4.89 4.37
C ARG A 14 -8.34 -4.00 3.39
N ASP A 15 -8.37 -2.68 3.65
CA ASP A 15 -7.64 -1.74 2.79
C ASP A 15 -6.14 -1.97 2.88
N PHE A 16 -5.64 -2.19 4.09
CA PHE A 16 -4.21 -2.44 4.28
C PHE A 16 -3.79 -3.75 3.63
N THR A 17 -4.65 -4.75 3.69
CA THR A 17 -4.37 -6.01 3.01
C THR A 17 -4.26 -5.80 1.51
N GLU A 18 -5.10 -4.93 0.96
CA GLU A 18 -5.02 -4.62 -0.46
C GLU A 18 -3.68 -4.01 -0.84
N VAL A 19 -3.18 -3.10 0.00
CA VAL A 19 -1.87 -2.51 -0.25
C VAL A 19 -0.78 -3.59 -0.23
N VAL A 20 -0.83 -4.48 0.75
CA VAL A 20 0.16 -5.56 0.83
C VAL A 20 0.08 -6.45 -0.41
N ASP A 21 -1.13 -6.74 -0.88
CA ASP A 21 -1.29 -7.56 -2.07
C ASP A 21 -0.66 -6.91 -3.29
N ILE A 22 -0.81 -5.59 -3.44
CA ILE A 22 -0.17 -4.86 -4.53
C ILE A 22 1.34 -5.02 -4.46
N ILE A 23 1.89 -4.82 -3.27
CA ILE A 23 3.34 -4.92 -3.09
C ILE A 23 3.83 -6.32 -3.44
N VAL A 24 3.15 -7.34 -2.93
CA VAL A 24 3.56 -8.71 -3.14
C VAL A 24 3.49 -9.07 -4.62
N GLN A 25 2.43 -8.62 -5.29
CA GLN A 25 2.27 -8.88 -6.71
C GLN A 25 3.46 -8.37 -7.52
N HIS A 26 3.94 -7.20 -7.19
CA HIS A 26 5.02 -6.60 -7.97
C HIS A 26 6.38 -7.12 -7.56
N ARG A 27 6.54 -7.51 -6.30
CA ARG A 27 7.79 -8.08 -5.85
C ARG A 27 8.09 -9.42 -6.51
N SER A 28 7.07 -10.22 -6.67
CA SER A 28 7.28 -11.59 -7.14
C SER A 28 7.74 -11.66 -8.57
N LYS A 29 7.63 -10.57 -9.30
CA LYS A 29 8.04 -10.54 -10.70
C LYS A 29 9.39 -9.89 -10.90
N ALA A 30 10.03 -9.47 -9.86
CA ALA A 30 11.21 -8.63 -9.95
C ALA A 30 12.48 -9.46 -10.01
N SER A 31 12.77 -10.04 -11.12
CA SER A 31 14.05 -10.72 -11.24
C SER A 31 15.07 -9.83 -11.95
N ARG A 32 14.71 -9.30 -13.10
CA ARG A 32 15.65 -8.50 -13.86
C ARG A 32 15.26 -7.05 -14.02
N ALA A 33 14.00 -6.77 -13.90
CA ALA A 33 13.48 -5.42 -14.05
C ALA A 33 13.21 -4.80 -12.70
N VAL A 34 14.21 -4.81 -11.83
CA VAL A 34 14.01 -4.36 -10.45
C VAL A 34 13.53 -2.92 -10.39
N ASN A 35 14.17 -2.03 -11.17
CA ASN A 35 13.78 -0.63 -11.14
C ASN A 35 12.39 -0.43 -11.71
N GLU A 36 12.08 -1.15 -12.77
CA GLU A 36 10.77 -1.04 -13.38
C GLU A 36 9.68 -1.53 -12.44
N GLN A 37 9.93 -2.65 -11.77
CA GLN A 37 8.94 -3.17 -10.83
C GLN A 37 8.79 -2.26 -9.63
N SER A 38 9.88 -1.63 -9.20
CA SER A 38 9.80 -0.67 -8.10
C SER A 38 8.95 0.54 -8.48
N LEU A 39 9.12 1.02 -9.71
CA LEU A 39 8.32 2.15 -10.18
C LEU A 39 6.85 1.77 -10.30
N LEU A 40 6.57 0.58 -10.81
CA LEU A 40 5.18 0.14 -10.92
C LEU A 40 4.56 -0.03 -9.54
N CYS A 41 5.32 -0.59 -8.61
CA CYS A 41 4.83 -0.76 -7.25
C CYS A 41 4.50 0.60 -6.65
N ALA A 42 5.41 1.57 -6.81
CA ALA A 42 5.18 2.91 -6.28
C ALA A 42 3.95 3.55 -6.93
N TRP A 43 3.77 3.30 -8.22
CA TRP A 43 2.62 3.84 -8.94
C TRP A 43 1.31 3.29 -8.37
N TYR A 44 1.24 1.98 -8.20
CA TYR A 44 -0.02 1.36 -7.76
C TYR A 44 -0.28 1.60 -6.28
N VAL A 45 0.76 1.55 -5.45
CA VAL A 45 0.57 1.85 -4.03
C VAL A 45 0.22 3.32 -3.86
N GLY A 46 0.96 4.19 -4.53
CA GLY A 46 0.68 5.63 -4.43
C GLY A 46 -0.70 5.96 -4.93
N GLY A 47 -1.12 5.33 -6.02
CA GLY A 47 -2.46 5.57 -6.55
C GLY A 47 -3.55 5.11 -5.60
N TYR A 48 -3.35 3.95 -5.00
CA TYR A 48 -4.34 3.44 -4.06
C TYR A 48 -4.48 4.36 -2.85
N VAL A 49 -3.35 4.74 -2.26
CA VAL A 49 -3.37 5.61 -1.09
C VAL A 49 -3.91 6.99 -1.46
N SER A 50 -3.52 7.50 -2.63
CA SER A 50 -4.03 8.79 -3.09
C SER A 50 -5.56 8.77 -3.19
N MET A 51 -6.10 7.69 -3.75
CA MET A 51 -7.54 7.57 -3.87
C MET A 51 -8.21 7.59 -2.50
N LYS A 52 -7.65 6.88 -1.55
CA LYS A 52 -8.22 6.84 -0.21
C LYS A 52 -8.15 8.18 0.49
N LEU A 53 -7.06 8.93 0.25
CA LEU A 53 -6.94 10.25 0.83
C LEU A 53 -7.93 11.23 0.21
N LYS A 54 -8.09 11.19 -1.10
CA LYS A 54 -8.97 12.12 -1.79
C LYS A 54 -10.43 11.84 -1.52
N SER A 55 -10.77 10.59 -1.32
CA SER A 55 -12.13 10.22 -0.97
C SER A 55 -12.42 10.46 0.51
N GLU A 56 -11.41 10.86 1.26
CA GLU A 56 -11.51 11.13 2.69
C GLU A 56 -11.82 9.89 3.52
N GLU A 57 -11.64 8.70 2.92
CA GLU A 57 -11.73 7.47 3.70
C GLU A 57 -10.56 7.32 4.63
N TRP A 58 -9.41 7.87 4.24
CA TRP A 58 -8.19 7.83 5.05
C TRP A 58 -7.76 9.24 5.38
N GLY A 59 -7.36 9.45 6.64
CA GLY A 59 -6.66 10.67 7.02
C GLY A 59 -5.20 10.35 7.24
N SER A 60 -4.44 11.36 7.66
CA SER A 60 -3.01 11.19 7.87
C SER A 60 -2.71 10.15 8.95
N LYS A 61 -3.59 10.02 9.93
CA LYS A 61 -3.38 9.04 10.99
C LYS A 61 -3.45 7.62 10.45
N VAL A 62 -4.35 7.38 9.51
CA VAL A 62 -4.49 6.05 8.92
C VAL A 62 -3.28 5.72 8.08
N VAL A 63 -2.81 6.69 7.29
CA VAL A 63 -1.61 6.47 6.49
C VAL A 63 -0.43 6.13 7.39
N ALA A 64 -0.33 6.80 8.54
CA ALA A 64 0.77 6.55 9.46
C ALA A 64 0.73 5.17 10.09
N GLN A 65 -0.43 4.53 10.10
CA GLN A 65 -0.56 3.18 10.66
C GLN A 65 -0.18 2.11 9.66
N LEU A 66 -0.15 2.42 8.39
CA LEU A 66 0.14 1.44 7.35
C LEU A 66 1.53 0.82 7.48
N PRO A 67 2.58 1.61 7.73
CA PRO A 67 3.91 1.00 7.91
C PRO A 67 3.96 -0.01 9.04
N GLU A 68 3.27 0.25 10.13
CA GLU A 68 3.23 -0.68 11.24
C GLU A 68 2.50 -1.96 10.87
N TYR A 69 1.41 -1.82 10.14
CA TYR A 69 0.67 -2.99 9.68
C TYR A 69 1.56 -3.87 8.79
N ILE A 70 2.27 -3.25 7.86
CA ILE A 70 3.15 -4.00 6.96
C ILE A 70 4.23 -4.71 7.77
N ARG A 71 4.84 -3.99 8.70
CA ARG A 71 5.91 -4.57 9.50
C ARG A 71 5.44 -5.77 10.31
N SER A 72 4.24 -5.67 10.86
CA SER A 72 3.69 -6.75 11.70
C SER A 72 3.29 -7.96 10.89
N ASN A 73 2.75 -7.76 9.71
CA ASN A 73 2.20 -8.86 8.93
C ASN A 73 3.15 -9.40 7.86
N ARG A 74 4.03 -8.56 7.37
CA ARG A 74 4.99 -8.96 6.35
C ARG A 74 6.34 -8.30 6.64
N PRO A 75 7.05 -8.80 7.65
CA PRO A 75 8.33 -8.19 8.02
C PRO A 75 9.40 -8.30 6.94
N ASP A 76 9.18 -9.14 5.95
CA ASP A 76 10.11 -9.26 4.82
C ASP A 76 9.99 -8.08 3.86
N ILE A 77 8.93 -7.30 3.95
CA ILE A 77 8.74 -6.14 3.07
C ILE A 77 9.39 -4.93 3.71
N LYS A 78 10.25 -4.26 2.95
CA LYS A 78 10.97 -3.08 3.43
C LYS A 78 10.67 -1.89 2.53
N GLY A 79 10.98 -0.71 3.04
CA GLY A 79 10.90 0.50 2.22
C GLY A 79 9.56 1.21 2.22
N PHE A 80 8.67 0.84 3.13
CA PHE A 80 7.35 1.46 3.19
C PHE A 80 7.15 2.22 4.47
N SER A 81 8.04 3.21 4.70
CA SER A 81 7.85 4.16 5.78
C SER A 81 6.74 5.13 5.41
N THR A 82 6.25 5.86 6.40
CA THR A 82 5.24 6.89 6.13
C THR A 82 5.73 7.88 5.09
N ARG A 83 6.99 8.30 5.22
CA ARG A 83 7.57 9.24 4.28
C ARG A 83 7.60 8.69 2.86
N ASN A 84 8.02 7.44 2.73
CA ASN A 84 8.10 6.84 1.40
C ASN A 84 6.72 6.64 0.80
N ILE A 85 5.74 6.31 1.62
CA ILE A 85 4.38 6.16 1.12
C ILE A 85 3.88 7.49 0.57
N TYR A 86 4.14 8.60 1.28
CA TYR A 86 3.75 9.90 0.75
C TYR A 86 4.53 10.28 -0.50
N ASN A 87 5.78 9.87 -0.59
CA ASN A 87 6.53 10.08 -1.83
C ASN A 87 5.87 9.35 -2.99
N MET A 88 5.38 8.16 -2.75
CA MET A 88 4.68 7.40 -3.79
C MET A 88 3.37 8.08 -4.18
N VAL A 89 2.65 8.63 -3.21
CA VAL A 89 1.43 9.38 -3.49
C VAL A 89 1.75 10.58 -4.38
N MET A 90 2.81 11.33 -4.03
CA MET A 90 3.18 12.49 -4.82
C MET A 90 3.60 12.10 -6.23
N PHE A 91 4.33 11.01 -6.34
CA PHE A 91 4.72 10.49 -7.64
C PHE A 91 3.49 10.18 -8.49
N TYR A 92 2.53 9.47 -7.91
CA TYR A 92 1.32 9.13 -8.63
C TYR A 92 0.54 10.40 -9.01
N ASP A 93 0.36 11.30 -8.06
CA ASP A 93 -0.44 12.50 -8.30
C ASP A 93 0.18 13.36 -9.39
N GLU A 94 1.50 13.44 -9.41
CA GLU A 94 2.16 14.29 -10.38
C GLU A 94 2.07 13.75 -11.80
N TYR A 95 2.18 12.44 -11.94
CA TYR A 95 2.26 11.86 -13.29
C TYR A 95 0.96 11.25 -13.79
N SER A 96 -0.07 11.22 -12.97
CA SER A 96 -1.35 10.67 -13.40
C SER A 96 -2.31 11.72 -13.95
N SER A 97 -2.03 12.98 -13.74
CA SER A 97 -2.95 14.02 -14.19
C SER A 97 -2.71 14.45 -15.62
#